data_1c06b9922db3feeb3ff6a6c310f86b78
#
_entry.id   1c06b9922db3feeb3ff6a6c310f86b78
#
_cell.length_a   1.000
_cell.length_b   1.000
_cell.length_c   1.000
_cell.angle_alpha   90.00
_cell.angle_beta   90.00
_cell.angle_gamma   90.00
#
_symmetry.space_group_name_H-M   'P 1'
#
loop_
_entity.id
_entity.type
_entity.pdbx_description
1 polymer ?
#
loop_
_entity_poly.entity_id
_entity_poly.type
_entity_poly.pdbx_seq_one_letter_code
_entity_poly.pdbx_strand_id
1 'polypeptide(L)'
;SYLLMIAGVHEYGATIRAKNVKNLAIPISREAEGKSPRDFQGLFFITSEEGHLFGVTDKGNGKFNFLFLLLPSVTIPERSFIRGSFDHGKNELAEACKAAINKIVLEGGTAREAAALIGERAAAMTQAYIMKGIDPPKSSITMETTKSGKPLYSTGRLYQSITYEIEEG
;
A
#
# COMPACT_ATOMS: atom_id res chain seq x y z
N SER A 1 -2.38 5.42 -14.22
CA SER A 1 -1.30 5.87 -13.32
C SER A 1 -0.84 4.73 -12.42
N TYR A 2 0.47 4.64 -12.12
CA TYR A 2 1.05 3.62 -11.24
C TYR A 2 0.43 3.65 -9.83
N LEU A 3 0.16 4.84 -9.30
CA LEU A 3 -0.48 5.00 -7.99
C LEU A 3 -1.92 4.48 -7.97
N LEU A 4 -2.68 4.67 -9.05
CA LEU A 4 -4.04 4.12 -9.15
C LEU A 4 -4.04 2.58 -9.16
N MET A 5 -3.06 1.98 -9.84
CA MET A 5 -2.89 0.52 -9.82
C MET A 5 -2.59 0.03 -8.39
N ILE A 6 -1.64 0.67 -7.69
CA ILE A 6 -1.32 0.33 -6.29
C ILE A 6 -2.54 0.51 -5.40
N ALA A 7 -3.25 1.63 -5.53
CA ALA A 7 -4.46 1.90 -4.76
C ALA A 7 -5.51 0.80 -4.96
N GLY A 8 -5.79 0.44 -6.21
CA GLY A 8 -6.74 -0.62 -6.53
C GLY A 8 -6.34 -1.99 -5.99
N VAL A 9 -5.05 -2.36 -6.11
CA VAL A 9 -4.53 -3.62 -5.55
C VAL A 9 -4.70 -3.68 -4.04
N HIS A 10 -4.48 -2.58 -3.34
CA HIS A 10 -4.66 -2.56 -1.89
C HIS A 10 -6.12 -2.45 -1.48
N GLU A 11 -6.93 -1.68 -2.21
CA GLU A 11 -8.35 -1.52 -1.91
C GLU A 11 -9.13 -2.83 -2.02
N TYR A 12 -8.78 -3.68 -3.00
CA TYR A 12 -9.53 -4.91 -3.31
C TYR A 12 -8.74 -6.21 -3.09
N GLY A 13 -7.48 -6.11 -2.74
CA GLY A 13 -6.58 -7.25 -2.76
C GLY A 13 -6.26 -7.70 -4.20
N ALA A 14 -5.24 -8.55 -4.34
CA ALA A 14 -4.90 -9.14 -5.63
C ALA A 14 -4.10 -10.43 -5.45
N THR A 15 -4.25 -11.37 -6.37
CA THR A 15 -3.34 -12.51 -6.52
C THR A 15 -2.52 -12.34 -7.80
N ILE A 16 -1.22 -12.17 -7.64
CA ILE A 16 -0.27 -12.04 -8.73
C ILE A 16 0.33 -13.42 -9.00
N ARG A 17 0.27 -13.87 -10.24
CA ARG A 17 0.84 -15.15 -10.68
C ARG A 17 1.94 -14.91 -11.71
N ALA A 18 2.96 -15.77 -11.67
CA ALA A 18 3.96 -15.81 -12.72
C ALA A 18 3.31 -16.19 -14.05
N LYS A 19 3.58 -15.42 -15.14
CA LYS A 19 2.99 -15.65 -16.47
C LYS A 19 3.98 -16.33 -17.41
N ASN A 20 5.15 -15.74 -17.61
CA ASN A 20 6.15 -16.17 -18.57
C ASN A 20 7.37 -16.86 -17.92
N VAL A 21 7.34 -17.02 -16.62
CA VAL A 21 8.37 -17.65 -15.79
C VAL A 21 7.71 -18.57 -14.78
N LYS A 22 8.46 -19.54 -14.26
CA LYS A 22 7.92 -20.51 -13.28
C LYS A 22 7.56 -19.85 -11.94
N ASN A 23 8.35 -18.88 -11.51
CA ASN A 23 8.19 -18.21 -10.23
C ASN A 23 8.34 -16.69 -10.35
N LEU A 24 7.67 -15.97 -9.47
CA LEU A 24 7.93 -14.58 -9.16
C LEU A 24 9.15 -14.51 -8.23
N ALA A 25 10.03 -13.56 -8.43
CA ALA A 25 11.14 -13.28 -7.53
C ALA A 25 10.75 -12.13 -6.59
N ILE A 26 10.46 -12.47 -5.34
CA ILE A 26 10.07 -11.51 -4.32
C ILE A 26 11.30 -11.06 -3.57
N PRO A 27 11.68 -9.78 -3.58
CA PRO A 27 12.84 -9.30 -2.85
C PRO A 27 12.59 -9.46 -1.34
N ILE A 28 13.56 -10.08 -0.64
CA ILE A 28 13.54 -10.31 0.79
C ILE A 28 14.72 -9.60 1.50
N SER A 29 15.47 -8.80 0.75
CA SER A 29 16.52 -7.94 1.28
C SER A 29 16.39 -6.53 0.69
N ARG A 30 16.87 -5.52 1.42
CA ARG A 30 16.92 -4.13 0.91
C ARG A 30 17.78 -3.99 -0.34
N GLU A 31 18.81 -4.81 -0.47
CA GLU A 31 19.69 -4.83 -1.63
C GLU A 31 18.97 -5.28 -2.91
N ALA A 32 17.98 -6.15 -2.77
CA ALA A 32 17.17 -6.69 -3.87
C ALA A 32 15.94 -5.83 -4.21
N GLU A 33 15.62 -4.80 -3.41
CA GLU A 33 14.45 -3.94 -3.64
C GLU A 33 14.56 -3.21 -4.99
N GLY A 34 13.56 -3.36 -5.85
CA GLY A 34 13.51 -2.77 -7.18
C GLY A 34 14.42 -3.43 -8.22
N LYS A 35 15.07 -4.53 -7.89
CA LYS A 35 15.96 -5.28 -8.77
C LYS A 35 15.39 -6.65 -9.12
N SER A 36 15.93 -7.26 -10.14
CA SER A 36 15.64 -8.63 -10.56
C SER A 36 16.81 -9.58 -10.21
N PRO A 37 16.62 -10.90 -10.17
CA PRO A 37 17.71 -11.84 -9.99
C PRO A 37 18.85 -11.70 -11.01
N ARG A 38 18.57 -11.21 -12.22
CA ARG A 38 19.54 -11.00 -13.30
C ARG A 38 20.50 -9.84 -13.02
N ASP A 39 20.15 -8.94 -12.11
CA ASP A 39 20.95 -7.78 -11.74
C ASP A 39 22.06 -8.14 -10.73
N PHE A 40 22.10 -9.40 -10.28
CA PHE A 40 23.07 -9.89 -9.31
C PHE A 40 24.02 -10.91 -9.94
N GLN A 41 25.30 -10.54 -9.99
CA GLN A 41 26.35 -11.44 -10.45
C GLN A 41 26.56 -12.58 -9.44
N GLY A 42 26.67 -13.81 -9.92
CA GLY A 42 26.88 -14.98 -9.07
C GLY A 42 25.65 -15.41 -8.26
N LEU A 43 24.45 -14.92 -8.62
CA LEU A 43 23.21 -15.38 -7.97
C LEU A 43 22.92 -16.83 -8.41
N PHE A 44 22.57 -17.66 -7.45
CA PHE A 44 22.11 -19.03 -7.66
C PHE A 44 20.91 -19.33 -6.75
N PHE A 45 20.28 -20.49 -6.96
CA PHE A 45 19.06 -20.85 -6.26
C PHE A 45 19.30 -22.04 -5.32
N ILE A 46 18.79 -21.92 -4.10
CA ILE A 46 18.81 -22.98 -3.10
C ILE A 46 17.40 -23.25 -2.60
N THR A 47 17.13 -24.49 -2.22
CA THR A 47 15.87 -24.90 -1.60
C THR A 47 16.12 -25.13 -0.12
N SER A 48 15.29 -24.52 0.75
CA SER A 48 15.33 -24.81 2.20
C SER A 48 14.76 -26.19 2.52
N GLU A 49 14.98 -26.66 3.74
CA GLU A 49 14.42 -27.92 4.24
C GLU A 49 12.88 -27.91 4.20
N GLU A 50 12.27 -26.74 4.32
CA GLU A 50 10.82 -26.54 4.23
C GLU A 50 10.31 -26.46 2.77
N GLY A 51 11.19 -26.61 1.78
CA GLY A 51 10.83 -26.58 0.37
C GLY A 51 10.71 -25.19 -0.27
N HIS A 52 11.09 -24.13 0.43
CA HIS A 52 11.11 -22.78 -0.13
C HIS A 52 12.32 -22.56 -1.02
N LEU A 53 12.12 -21.99 -2.19
CA LEU A 53 13.16 -21.67 -3.16
C LEU A 53 13.65 -20.24 -2.99
N PHE A 54 14.95 -20.06 -2.74
CA PHE A 54 15.59 -18.75 -2.56
C PHE A 54 16.61 -18.46 -3.63
N GLY A 55 16.67 -17.19 -4.05
CA GLY A 55 17.78 -16.63 -4.83
C GLY A 55 18.81 -16.02 -3.89
N VAL A 56 20.03 -16.52 -3.94
CA VAL A 56 21.10 -16.15 -3.01
C VAL A 56 22.41 -15.84 -3.73
N THR A 57 23.30 -15.09 -3.08
CA THR A 57 24.71 -14.96 -3.45
C THR A 57 25.60 -15.51 -2.34
N ASP A 58 26.79 -15.98 -2.71
CA ASP A 58 27.77 -16.45 -1.75
C ASP A 58 28.43 -15.26 -1.01
N LYS A 59 28.44 -15.31 0.31
CA LYS A 59 29.19 -14.38 1.18
C LYS A 59 30.56 -14.89 1.61
N GLY A 60 30.90 -16.09 1.17
CA GLY A 60 32.09 -16.79 1.67
C GLY A 60 31.86 -17.49 3.03
N ASN A 61 32.76 -18.40 3.38
CA ASN A 61 32.71 -19.17 4.62
C ASN A 61 31.41 -19.97 4.83
N GLY A 62 30.77 -20.44 3.74
CA GLY A 62 29.52 -21.21 3.81
C GLY A 62 28.29 -20.37 4.18
N LYS A 63 28.38 -19.04 4.11
CA LYS A 63 27.26 -18.13 4.36
C LYS A 63 26.65 -17.61 3.08
N PHE A 64 25.33 -17.51 3.05
CA PHE A 64 24.60 -16.99 1.92
C PHE A 64 23.95 -15.65 2.23
N ASN A 65 23.89 -14.80 1.20
CA ASN A 65 23.08 -13.59 1.22
C ASN A 65 21.74 -13.88 0.55
N PHE A 66 20.67 -13.95 1.30
CA PHE A 66 19.33 -14.20 0.81
C PHE A 66 18.75 -12.93 0.19
N LEU A 67 18.50 -12.96 -1.12
CA LEU A 67 18.06 -11.80 -1.88
C LEU A 67 16.61 -11.91 -2.30
N PHE A 68 16.18 -13.07 -2.75
CA PHE A 68 14.84 -13.32 -3.28
C PHE A 68 14.21 -14.58 -2.71
N LEU A 69 12.90 -14.52 -2.44
CA LEU A 69 12.04 -15.68 -2.27
C LEU A 69 11.31 -15.91 -3.60
N LEU A 70 11.33 -17.14 -4.11
CA LEU A 70 10.70 -17.49 -5.38
C LEU A 70 9.38 -18.22 -5.13
N LEU A 71 8.29 -17.63 -5.62
CA LEU A 71 6.93 -18.15 -5.43
C LEU A 71 6.19 -18.20 -6.77
N PRO A 72 5.37 -19.23 -7.05
CA PRO A 72 4.55 -19.29 -8.26
C PRO A 72 3.46 -18.21 -8.27
N SER A 73 3.02 -17.78 -7.10
CA SER A 73 2.03 -16.71 -6.92
C SER A 73 2.21 -16.02 -5.59
N VAL A 74 1.74 -14.76 -5.53
CA VAL A 74 1.69 -13.94 -4.30
C VAL A 74 0.29 -13.37 -4.16
N THR A 75 -0.32 -13.52 -3.01
CA THR A 75 -1.59 -12.89 -2.66
C THR A 75 -1.33 -11.65 -1.81
N ILE A 76 -1.75 -10.49 -2.33
CA ILE A 76 -1.77 -9.23 -1.60
C ILE A 76 -3.16 -9.14 -0.96
N PRO A 77 -3.26 -9.16 0.37
CA PRO A 77 -4.55 -9.10 1.03
C PRO A 77 -5.22 -7.73 0.82
N GLU A 78 -6.53 -7.74 0.80
CA GLU A 78 -7.33 -6.52 0.80
C GLU A 78 -7.02 -5.69 2.05
N ARG A 79 -6.78 -4.39 1.84
CA ARG A 79 -6.66 -3.37 2.87
C ARG A 79 -7.42 -2.16 2.40
N SER A 80 -8.74 -2.27 2.46
CA SER A 80 -9.66 -1.22 1.97
C SER A 80 -9.48 0.06 2.77
N PHE A 81 -8.70 0.99 2.23
CA PHE A 81 -8.40 2.25 2.91
C PHE A 81 -9.40 3.35 2.54
N ILE A 82 -10.01 3.30 1.37
CA ILE A 82 -11.06 4.25 0.97
C ILE A 82 -12.38 3.85 1.62
N ARG A 83 -12.93 2.69 1.27
CA ARG A 83 -14.21 2.22 1.84
C ARG A 83 -14.14 2.11 3.36
N GLY A 84 -13.06 1.53 3.88
CA GLY A 84 -12.86 1.37 5.32
C GLY A 84 -12.81 2.69 6.07
N SER A 85 -12.18 3.74 5.52
CA SER A 85 -12.17 5.06 6.14
C SER A 85 -13.58 5.67 6.22
N PHE A 86 -14.37 5.53 5.15
CA PHE A 86 -15.76 6.00 5.15
C PHE A 86 -16.64 5.22 6.12
N ASP A 87 -16.51 3.88 6.16
CA ASP A 87 -17.30 3.04 7.07
C ASP A 87 -17.02 3.35 8.54
N HIS A 88 -15.76 3.63 8.90
CA HIS A 88 -15.38 3.99 10.27
C HIS A 88 -15.61 5.45 10.59
N GLY A 89 -15.61 6.34 9.60
CA GLY A 89 -15.70 7.79 9.76
C GLY A 89 -17.09 8.38 9.47
N LYS A 90 -18.15 7.58 9.36
CA LYS A 90 -19.52 8.04 9.01
C LYS A 90 -20.00 9.22 9.86
N ASN A 91 -19.80 9.16 11.17
CA ASN A 91 -20.23 10.22 12.08
C ASN A 91 -19.43 11.50 11.86
N GLU A 92 -18.13 11.38 11.68
CA GLU A 92 -17.23 12.49 11.41
C GLU A 92 -17.57 13.20 10.09
N LEU A 93 -17.88 12.43 9.05
CA LEU A 93 -18.32 12.96 7.76
C LEU A 93 -19.70 13.63 7.86
N ALA A 94 -20.63 13.06 8.63
CA ALA A 94 -21.94 13.67 8.89
C ALA A 94 -21.82 15.03 9.60
N GLU A 95 -20.94 15.17 10.56
CA GLU A 95 -20.66 16.45 11.21
C GLU A 95 -20.03 17.47 10.24
N ALA A 96 -19.15 17.03 9.36
CA ALA A 96 -18.60 17.90 8.31
C ALA A 96 -19.68 18.38 7.34
N CYS A 97 -20.62 17.52 6.96
CA CYS A 97 -21.79 17.90 6.14
C CYS A 97 -22.69 18.92 6.84
N LYS A 98 -22.96 18.74 8.13
CA LYS A 98 -23.74 19.73 8.92
C LYS A 98 -23.03 21.07 8.97
N ALA A 99 -21.73 21.09 9.22
CA ALA A 99 -20.93 22.31 9.23
C ALA A 99 -20.95 23.02 7.86
N ALA A 100 -20.86 22.26 6.78
CA ALA A 100 -20.93 22.78 5.42
C ALA A 100 -22.31 23.40 5.11
N ILE A 101 -23.40 22.76 5.53
CA ILE A 101 -24.77 23.30 5.37
C ILE A 101 -24.94 24.58 6.20
N ASN A 102 -24.49 24.61 7.45
CA ASN A 102 -24.54 25.80 8.29
C ASN A 102 -23.78 26.97 7.67
N LYS A 103 -22.60 26.70 7.06
CA LYS A 103 -21.82 27.72 6.37
C LYS A 103 -22.62 28.38 5.24
N ILE A 104 -23.34 27.59 4.45
CA ILE A 104 -24.19 28.13 3.37
C ILE A 104 -25.38 28.93 3.96
N VAL A 105 -26.13 28.33 4.88
CA VAL A 105 -27.42 28.85 5.32
C VAL A 105 -27.28 30.03 6.27
N LEU A 106 -26.32 29.96 7.20
CA LEU A 106 -26.19 30.96 8.28
C LEU A 106 -25.12 32.01 8.02
N GLU A 107 -24.06 31.65 7.25
CA GLU A 107 -22.92 32.54 7.04
C GLU A 107 -22.85 33.08 5.61
N GLY A 108 -23.78 32.70 4.72
CA GLY A 108 -23.80 33.16 3.32
C GLY A 108 -22.67 32.56 2.48
N GLY A 109 -22.12 31.40 2.88
CA GLY A 109 -21.08 30.72 2.14
C GLY A 109 -21.58 30.12 0.82
N THR A 110 -20.66 29.77 -0.05
CA THR A 110 -20.95 29.20 -1.37
C THR A 110 -20.98 27.66 -1.33
N ALA A 111 -21.66 27.05 -2.28
CA ALA A 111 -21.65 25.59 -2.45
C ALA A 111 -20.22 25.04 -2.64
N ARG A 112 -19.34 25.77 -3.32
CA ARG A 112 -17.94 25.40 -3.51
C ARG A 112 -17.15 25.36 -2.20
N GLU A 113 -17.36 26.34 -1.31
CA GLU A 113 -16.73 26.34 0.01
C GLU A 113 -17.23 25.18 0.88
N ALA A 114 -18.52 24.88 0.80
CA ALA A 114 -19.10 23.74 1.52
C ALA A 114 -18.55 22.40 0.99
N ALA A 115 -18.44 22.24 -0.34
CA ALA A 115 -17.85 21.06 -0.97
C ALA A 115 -16.37 20.91 -0.60
N ALA A 116 -15.61 22.02 -0.56
CA ALA A 116 -14.22 22.01 -0.12
C ALA A 116 -14.07 21.50 1.33
N LEU A 117 -14.91 21.99 2.25
CA LEU A 117 -14.92 21.56 3.65
C LEU A 117 -15.14 20.04 3.80
N ILE A 118 -16.11 19.51 3.06
CA ILE A 118 -16.41 18.07 3.07
C ILE A 118 -15.24 17.28 2.46
N GLY A 119 -14.69 17.75 1.33
CA GLY A 119 -13.57 17.11 0.63
C GLY A 119 -12.30 17.07 1.47
N GLU A 120 -11.93 18.18 2.10
CA GLU A 120 -10.79 18.25 3.02
C GLU A 120 -10.95 17.27 4.17
N ARG A 121 -12.14 17.19 4.75
CA ARG A 121 -12.42 16.28 5.85
C ARG A 121 -12.33 14.82 5.42
N ALA A 122 -12.89 14.46 4.28
CA ALA A 122 -12.84 13.11 3.73
C ALA A 122 -11.40 12.69 3.43
N ALA A 123 -10.59 13.55 2.81
CA ALA A 123 -9.18 13.29 2.55
C ALA A 123 -8.39 13.10 3.86
N ALA A 124 -8.55 14.00 4.83
CA ALA A 124 -7.89 13.91 6.14
C ALA A 124 -8.28 12.64 6.90
N MET A 125 -9.55 12.27 6.86
CA MET A 125 -10.09 11.05 7.47
C MET A 125 -9.47 9.80 6.86
N THR A 126 -9.35 9.73 5.54
CA THR A 126 -8.71 8.61 4.83
C THR A 126 -7.23 8.52 5.16
N GLN A 127 -6.53 9.65 5.19
CA GLN A 127 -5.13 9.70 5.60
C GLN A 127 -4.94 9.24 7.06
N ALA A 128 -5.78 9.69 7.98
CA ALA A 128 -5.75 9.28 9.38
C ALA A 128 -6.01 7.77 9.54
N TYR A 129 -6.94 7.21 8.75
CA TYR A 129 -7.24 5.79 8.75
C TYR A 129 -6.05 4.94 8.31
N ILE A 130 -5.31 5.35 7.26
CA ILE A 130 -4.06 4.70 6.85
C ILE A 130 -3.02 4.76 7.98
N MET A 131 -2.88 5.92 8.63
CA MET A 131 -1.89 6.11 9.69
C MET A 131 -2.19 5.32 10.96
N LYS A 132 -3.46 5.06 11.23
CA LYS A 132 -3.88 4.18 12.34
C LYS A 132 -3.43 2.73 12.14
N GLY A 133 -3.30 2.31 10.88
CA GLY A 133 -2.99 0.95 10.46
C GLY A 133 -4.24 0.20 10.05
N ILE A 134 -4.12 -0.59 8.98
CA ILE A 134 -5.23 -1.34 8.39
C ILE A 134 -4.85 -2.82 8.39
N ASP A 135 -5.72 -3.66 8.94
CA ASP A 135 -5.55 -5.10 8.90
C ASP A 135 -5.76 -5.68 7.47
N PRO A 136 -5.11 -6.80 7.16
CA PRO A 136 -4.09 -7.47 7.96
C PRO A 136 -2.74 -6.73 7.93
N PRO A 137 -1.89 -6.90 8.95
CA PRO A 137 -0.58 -6.27 9.01
C PRO A 137 0.32 -6.74 7.85
N LYS A 138 1.44 -6.08 7.65
CA LYS A 138 2.47 -6.56 6.71
C LYS A 138 2.99 -7.91 7.16
N SER A 139 3.34 -8.77 6.20
CA SER A 139 4.08 -10.00 6.50
C SER A 139 5.44 -9.69 7.14
N SER A 140 6.00 -10.62 7.91
CA SER A 140 7.33 -10.47 8.53
C SER A 140 8.40 -10.12 7.50
N ILE A 141 8.40 -10.79 6.35
CA ILE A 141 9.31 -10.52 5.23
C ILE A 141 9.18 -9.08 4.74
N THR A 142 7.94 -8.60 4.57
CA THR A 142 7.70 -7.22 4.12
C THR A 142 8.12 -6.20 5.18
N MET A 143 7.97 -6.51 6.47
CA MET A 143 8.40 -5.63 7.56
C MET A 143 9.92 -5.47 7.61
N GLU A 144 10.66 -6.55 7.34
CA GLU A 144 12.13 -6.53 7.31
C GLU A 144 12.69 -5.74 6.11
N THR A 145 12.00 -5.79 4.97
CA THR A 145 12.46 -5.16 3.73
C THR A 145 12.01 -3.71 3.56
N THR A 146 10.93 -3.28 4.20
CA THR A 146 10.38 -1.92 4.05
C THR A 146 10.80 -0.99 5.19
N LYS A 147 10.89 0.31 4.89
CA LYS A 147 11.26 1.35 5.87
C LYS A 147 10.18 1.59 6.94
N SER A 148 8.96 1.16 6.73
CA SER A 148 7.84 1.38 7.63
C SER A 148 7.11 0.08 7.93
N GLY A 149 6.82 -0.19 9.21
CA GLY A 149 5.99 -1.32 9.64
C GLY A 149 4.51 -1.16 9.28
N LYS A 150 4.05 0.06 8.95
CA LYS A 150 2.64 0.31 8.65
C LYS A 150 2.28 -0.11 7.22
N PRO A 151 1.18 -0.87 7.02
CA PRO A 151 0.62 -1.10 5.69
C PRO A 151 0.32 0.23 4.98
N LEU A 152 0.44 0.25 3.65
CA LEU A 152 0.15 1.40 2.79
C LEU A 152 1.05 2.63 3.00
N TYR A 153 1.98 2.58 3.95
CA TYR A 153 2.90 3.67 4.26
C TYR A 153 4.37 3.21 4.14
N SER A 154 4.81 2.87 2.93
CA SER A 154 6.22 2.53 2.68
C SER A 154 7.05 3.78 2.39
N THR A 155 6.72 4.49 1.31
CA THR A 155 7.36 5.74 0.90
C THR A 155 6.52 6.98 1.23
N GLY A 156 5.30 6.81 1.72
CA GLY A 156 4.34 7.87 1.94
C GLY A 156 3.64 8.39 0.67
N ARG A 157 4.04 7.92 -0.53
CA ARG A 157 3.51 8.44 -1.81
C ARG A 157 2.01 8.26 -1.96
N LEU A 158 1.48 7.07 -1.62
CA LEU A 158 0.04 6.82 -1.65
C LEU A 158 -0.69 7.72 -0.66
N TYR A 159 -0.21 7.79 0.58
CA TYR A 159 -0.75 8.66 1.61
C TYR A 159 -0.80 10.13 1.18
N GLN A 160 0.31 10.65 0.63
CA GLN A 160 0.41 12.03 0.18
C GLN A 160 -0.42 12.34 -1.07
N SER A 161 -0.77 11.32 -1.86
CA SER A 161 -1.59 11.48 -3.07
C SER A 161 -3.09 11.52 -2.79
N ILE A 162 -3.51 11.25 -1.55
CA ILE A 162 -4.92 11.32 -1.15
C ILE A 162 -5.33 12.79 -1.08
N THR A 163 -6.20 13.18 -1.97
CA THR A 163 -6.75 14.52 -2.09
C THR A 163 -8.20 14.45 -2.55
N TYR A 164 -8.84 15.59 -2.71
CA TYR A 164 -10.20 15.70 -3.27
C TYR A 164 -10.19 16.62 -4.49
N GLU A 165 -11.20 16.51 -5.30
CA GLU A 165 -11.47 17.37 -6.42
C GLU A 165 -12.95 17.79 -6.38
N ILE A 166 -13.23 19.04 -6.77
CA ILE A 166 -14.59 19.57 -6.87
C ILE A 166 -14.90 19.71 -8.35
N GLU A 167 -15.83 18.91 -8.83
CA GLU A 167 -16.36 19.02 -10.18
C GLU A 167 -17.52 20.02 -10.19
N GLU A 168 -17.49 20.94 -11.13
CA GLU A 168 -18.61 21.86 -11.39
C GLU A 168 -19.57 21.12 -12.35
N GLY A 169 -20.82 20.91 -11.89
CA GLY A 169 -21.90 20.29 -12.67
C GLY A 169 -22.46 21.23 -13.73
#